data_8d11f0fafd9aafec3294511765cea13d
#
_entry.id   8d11f0fafd9aafec3294511765cea13d
#
_cell.length_a   1.000
_cell.length_b   1.000
_cell.length_c   1.000
_cell.angle_alpha   90.00
_cell.angle_beta   90.00
_cell.angle_gamma   90.00
#
_symmetry.space_group_name_H-M   'P 1'
#
loop_
_entity.id
_entity.type
_entity.pdbx_description
1 polymer ?
#
loop_
_entity_poly.entity_id
_entity_poly.type
_entity_poly.pdbx_seq_one_letter_code
_entity_poly.pdbx_strand_id
1 'polypeptide(L)'
;MSSFAYLKHLRVDYLKIDGEFVKDMIDDPIDHAMVASIHHIGHVMGIQTIAEFVEDDAIINALREIGVDFAQGYGIEKPRLAW
;
A
#
# COMPACT_ATOMS: atom_id res chain seq x y z
N MET A 1 9.56 -12.63 -21.85
CA MET A 1 8.33 -12.08 -21.25
C MET A 1 8.67 -10.88 -20.38
N SER A 2 7.97 -9.78 -20.54
CA SER A 2 8.21 -8.61 -19.70
C SER A 2 7.64 -8.80 -18.30
N SER A 3 8.15 -8.06 -17.33
CA SER A 3 7.61 -8.09 -15.96
C SER A 3 6.14 -7.70 -15.91
N PHE A 4 5.72 -6.80 -16.78
CA PHE A 4 4.31 -6.41 -16.87
C PHE A 4 3.41 -7.56 -17.32
N ALA A 5 3.85 -8.37 -18.27
CA ALA A 5 3.07 -9.51 -18.70
C ALA A 5 2.88 -10.52 -17.58
N TYR A 6 3.93 -10.73 -16.78
CA TYR A 6 3.85 -11.61 -15.62
C TYR A 6 2.83 -11.08 -14.59
N LEU A 7 2.89 -9.80 -14.26
CA LEU A 7 1.96 -9.19 -13.32
C LEU A 7 0.51 -9.26 -13.79
N LYS A 8 0.26 -9.10 -15.08
CA LYS A 8 -1.09 -9.17 -15.65
C LYS A 8 -1.73 -10.55 -15.47
N HIS A 9 -0.94 -11.59 -15.41
CA HIS A 9 -1.44 -12.96 -15.29
C HIS A 9 -1.32 -13.53 -13.88
N LEU A 10 -0.72 -12.78 -12.96
CA LEU A 10 -0.58 -13.21 -11.59
C LEU A 10 -1.91 -13.11 -10.86
N ARG A 11 -2.34 -14.20 -10.24
CA ARG A 11 -3.55 -14.20 -9.42
C ARG A 11 -3.18 -13.90 -7.98
N VAL A 12 -3.51 -12.69 -7.54
CA VAL A 12 -3.29 -12.25 -6.18
C VAL A 12 -4.56 -11.57 -5.67
N ASP A 13 -4.84 -11.71 -4.39
CA ASP A 13 -6.00 -11.07 -3.77
C ASP A 13 -5.68 -9.68 -3.28
N TYR A 14 -4.45 -9.47 -2.83
CA TYR A 14 -3.99 -8.21 -2.25
C TYR A 14 -2.58 -7.90 -2.70
N LEU A 15 -2.27 -6.62 -2.76
CA LEU A 15 -0.92 -6.13 -2.96
C LEU A 15 -0.48 -5.41 -1.68
N LYS A 16 0.55 -5.93 -1.03
CA LYS A 16 1.06 -5.34 0.20
C LYS A 16 2.06 -4.24 -0.11
N ILE A 17 1.89 -3.11 0.56
CA ILE A 17 2.81 -1.98 0.48
C ILE A 17 3.77 -2.10 1.65
N ASP A 18 5.06 -2.28 1.34
CA ASP A 18 6.10 -2.55 2.33
C ASP A 18 6.14 -1.44 3.38
N GLY A 19 6.19 -1.83 4.64
CA GLY A 19 6.30 -0.91 5.77
C GLY A 19 7.51 0.01 5.72
N GLU A 20 8.58 -0.40 5.03
CA GLU A 20 9.75 0.46 4.84
C GLU A 20 9.41 1.77 4.14
N PHE A 21 8.45 1.77 3.22
CA PHE A 21 7.98 2.98 2.56
C PHE A 21 6.94 3.69 3.41
N VAL A 22 6.04 2.93 4.03
CA VAL A 22 4.90 3.48 4.77
C VAL A 22 5.35 4.27 6.00
N LYS A 23 6.33 3.76 6.74
CA LYS A 23 6.76 4.37 8.00
C LYS A 23 7.30 5.79 7.83
N ASP A 24 7.94 6.10 6.70
CA ASP A 24 8.58 7.39 6.46
C ASP A 24 7.84 8.26 5.45
N MET A 25 6.67 7.83 4.97
CA MET A 25 5.97 8.50 3.88
C MET A 25 5.55 9.94 4.16
N ILE A 26 5.40 10.32 5.43
CA ILE A 26 5.00 11.68 5.79
C ILE A 26 6.16 12.67 5.55
N ASP A 27 7.36 12.26 5.89
CA ASP A 27 8.55 13.13 5.85
C ASP A 27 9.39 12.94 4.59
N ASP A 28 9.22 11.83 3.90
CA ASP A 28 10.01 11.50 2.71
C ASP A 28 9.13 11.46 1.46
N PRO A 29 9.27 12.45 0.56
CA PRO A 29 8.47 12.49 -0.68
C PRO A 29 8.69 11.28 -1.59
N ILE A 30 9.87 10.67 -1.56
CA ILE A 30 10.15 9.48 -2.36
C ILE A 30 9.35 8.30 -1.84
N ASP A 31 9.35 8.11 -0.52
CA ASP A 31 8.57 7.03 0.09
C ASP A 31 7.08 7.24 -0.13
N HIS A 32 6.60 8.47 -0.02
CA HIS A 32 5.21 8.78 -0.33
C HIS A 32 4.87 8.41 -1.78
N ALA A 33 5.74 8.78 -2.72
CA ALA A 33 5.54 8.44 -4.13
C ALA A 33 5.55 6.93 -4.37
N MET A 34 6.39 6.19 -3.64
CA MET A 34 6.42 4.72 -3.74
C MET A 34 5.11 4.11 -3.27
N VAL A 35 4.58 4.57 -2.14
CA VAL A 35 3.29 4.10 -1.62
C VAL A 35 2.18 4.38 -2.63
N ALA A 36 2.11 5.61 -3.14
CA ALA A 36 1.11 6.00 -4.12
C ALA A 36 1.21 5.18 -5.40
N SER A 37 2.42 4.92 -5.88
CA SER A 37 2.66 4.17 -7.11
C SER A 37 2.26 2.70 -6.96
N ILE A 38 2.62 2.08 -5.85
CA ILE A 38 2.26 0.68 -5.59
C ILE A 38 0.74 0.55 -5.49
N HIS A 39 0.08 1.47 -4.79
CA HIS A 39 -1.37 1.48 -4.73
C HIS A 39 -1.99 1.63 -6.13
N HIS A 40 -1.46 2.54 -6.93
CA HIS A 40 -1.97 2.76 -8.29
C HIS A 40 -1.87 1.50 -9.13
N ILE A 41 -0.73 0.79 -9.04
CA ILE A 41 -0.55 -0.48 -9.75
C ILE A 41 -1.63 -1.48 -9.32
N GLY A 42 -1.85 -1.63 -8.02
CA GLY A 42 -2.89 -2.52 -7.51
C GLY A 42 -4.28 -2.13 -7.99
N HIS A 43 -4.57 -0.84 -7.98
CA HIS A 43 -5.86 -0.33 -8.44
C HIS A 43 -6.09 -0.66 -9.93
N VAL A 44 -5.08 -0.44 -10.77
CA VAL A 44 -5.17 -0.74 -12.21
C VAL A 44 -5.35 -2.24 -12.44
N MET A 45 -4.73 -3.07 -11.60
CA MET A 45 -4.88 -4.53 -11.68
C MET A 45 -6.22 -5.02 -11.13
N GLY A 46 -7.02 -4.16 -10.51
CA GLY A 46 -8.30 -4.54 -9.92
C GLY A 46 -8.17 -5.28 -8.60
N ILE A 47 -7.06 -5.11 -7.89
CA ILE A 47 -6.83 -5.73 -6.59
C ILE A 47 -6.73 -4.68 -5.49
N GLN A 48 -6.96 -5.12 -4.26
CA GLN A 48 -6.90 -4.23 -3.10
C GLN A 48 -5.48 -4.13 -2.56
N THR A 49 -5.17 -3.02 -1.92
CA THR A 49 -3.84 -2.77 -1.36
C THR A 49 -3.89 -2.73 0.17
N ILE A 50 -2.81 -3.19 0.79
CA ILE A 50 -2.64 -3.21 2.24
C ILE A 50 -1.33 -2.49 2.57
N ALA A 51 -1.41 -1.42 3.37
CA ALA A 51 -0.21 -0.75 3.88
C ALA A 51 0.21 -1.41 5.20
N GLU A 52 1.49 -1.77 5.30
CA GLU A 52 2.06 -2.39 6.50
C GLU A 52 2.69 -1.33 7.42
N PHE A 53 2.84 -1.68 8.72
CA PHE A 53 3.50 -0.86 9.74
C PHE A 53 2.86 0.51 9.95
N VAL A 54 1.54 0.56 9.89
CA VAL A 54 0.80 1.81 10.12
C VAL A 54 0.68 2.03 11.62
N GLU A 55 1.33 3.10 12.12
CA GLU A 55 1.44 3.32 13.56
C GLU A 55 0.80 4.63 14.04
N ASP A 56 0.53 5.58 13.16
CA ASP A 56 -0.02 6.86 13.59
C ASP A 56 -1.10 7.40 12.65
N ASP A 57 -1.81 8.41 13.15
CA ASP A 57 -2.95 8.98 12.45
C ASP A 57 -2.54 9.79 11.22
N ALA A 58 -1.36 10.40 11.21
CA ALA A 58 -0.89 11.15 10.05
C ALA A 58 -0.68 10.20 8.85
N ILE A 59 -0.12 9.02 9.10
CA ILE A 59 0.04 7.99 8.07
C ILE A 59 -1.32 7.50 7.61
N ILE A 60 -2.25 7.23 8.51
CA ILE A 60 -3.61 6.81 8.17
C ILE A 60 -4.28 7.83 7.25
N ASN A 61 -4.17 9.11 7.58
CA ASN A 61 -4.77 10.17 6.76
C ASN A 61 -4.15 10.24 5.36
N ALA A 62 -2.83 10.10 5.27
CA ALA A 62 -2.14 10.08 3.98
C ALA A 62 -2.56 8.89 3.12
N LEU A 63 -2.70 7.70 3.74
CA LEU A 63 -3.14 6.50 3.06
C LEU A 63 -4.58 6.64 2.54
N ARG A 64 -5.46 7.27 3.32
CA ARG A 64 -6.83 7.57 2.89
C ARG A 64 -6.86 8.46 1.68
N GLU A 65 -6.03 9.51 1.66
CA GLU A 65 -5.95 10.43 0.52
C GLU A 65 -5.48 9.73 -0.75
N ILE A 66 -4.55 8.79 -0.62
CA ILE A 66 -4.08 7.98 -1.74
C ILE A 66 -5.16 6.99 -2.19
N GLY A 67 -6.00 6.52 -1.27
CA GLY A 67 -7.05 5.55 -1.57
C GLY A 67 -6.68 4.11 -1.21
N VAL A 68 -5.63 3.91 -0.41
CA VAL A 68 -5.23 2.57 0.04
C VAL A 68 -6.38 1.90 0.80
N ASP A 69 -6.65 0.64 0.49
CA ASP A 69 -7.83 -0.05 0.98
C ASP A 69 -7.73 -0.48 2.44
N PHE A 70 -6.58 -0.99 2.84
CA PHE A 70 -6.39 -1.53 4.19
C PHE A 70 -5.12 -1.02 4.81
N ALA A 71 -5.12 -0.95 6.13
CA ALA A 71 -3.94 -0.65 6.93
C ALA A 71 -3.74 -1.76 7.97
N GLN A 72 -2.49 -2.15 8.16
CA GLN A 72 -2.10 -3.14 9.14
C GLN A 72 -1.09 -2.51 10.09
N GLY A 73 -1.34 -2.67 11.41
CA GLY A 73 -0.45 -2.15 12.42
C GLY A 73 0.86 -2.91 12.51
N TYR A 74 1.71 -2.46 13.41
CA TYR A 74 2.99 -3.10 13.65
C TYR A 74 2.79 -4.50 14.24
N GLY A 75 3.49 -5.49 13.71
CA GLY A 75 3.46 -6.85 14.22
C GLY A 75 2.44 -7.73 13.51
N ILE A 76 1.65 -8.49 14.29
CA ILE A 76 0.75 -9.53 13.78
C ILE A 76 -0.71 -9.13 13.73
N GLU A 77 -1.00 -7.86 13.85
CA GLU A 77 -2.37 -7.36 13.79
C GLU A 77 -2.98 -7.63 12.41
N LYS A 78 -4.29 -7.95 12.40
CA LYS A 78 -5.01 -8.15 11.15
C LYS A 78 -5.19 -6.83 10.43
N PRO A 79 -5.15 -6.81 9.08
CA PRO A 79 -5.45 -5.62 8.31
C PRO A 79 -6.84 -5.08 8.62
N ARG A 80 -6.96 -3.75 8.67
CA ARG A 80 -8.22 -3.04 8.85
C ARG A 80 -8.43 -2.10 7.68
N LEU A 81 -9.69 -1.74 7.43
CA LEU A 81 -9.99 -0.70 6.44
C LEU A 81 -9.26 0.59 6.81
N ALA A 82 -8.65 1.24 5.81
CA ALA A 82 -7.95 2.51 6.00
C ALA A 82 -8.91 3.69 6.17
N TRP A 83 -10.18 3.48 5.84
CA TRP A 83 -11.22 4.52 5.85
C TRP A 83 -12.51 4.02 6.47
#